data_94031a10b8677249e69416e0e3c6ed04
#
_entry.id   94031a10b8677249e69416e0e3c6ed04
#
_cell.length_a   1.000
_cell.length_b   1.000
_cell.length_c   1.000
_cell.angle_alpha   90.00
_cell.angle_beta   90.00
_cell.angle_gamma   90.00
#
_symmetry.space_group_name_H-M   'P 1'
#
loop_
_entity.id
_entity.type
_entity.pdbx_description
1 polymer ?
#
loop_
_entity_poly.entity_id
_entity_poly.type
_entity_poly.pdbx_seq_one_letter_code
_entity_poly.pdbx_strand_id
1 'polypeptide(L)'
;YNFVEKVDYILANKQKLNLTEKEIQNLKLFNREKLYNLTYEEKEEMIEVVEQLKKLYKIDQTKIYASGFSMGGCKTWDFVQEYPEVFAAVAPMDATFDVGQNVYGQEVVGGINEDVSVPIFYAGGETTPLPELPFQAQKCLDRMAYALKINNATAKYDVKLEDAANWKNKIWGIDGDFTIKTFDNSRNATLTMELFKNNEDKIYNIFASISEQGHDCREHTCEHAWHFMNEFSRVDGKIIGGEKDKIIAKMKS
;
A
#
# COMPACT_ATOMS: atom_id res chain seq x y z
N TYR A 1 -18.39 -8.77 -6.78
CA TYR A 1 -19.46 -7.81 -7.08
C TYR A 1 -18.88 -6.74 -7.99
N ASN A 2 -19.30 -6.76 -9.27
CA ASN A 2 -18.81 -5.83 -10.27
C ASN A 2 -19.44 -4.46 -10.05
N PHE A 3 -18.67 -3.50 -9.55
CA PHE A 3 -19.13 -2.12 -9.29
C PHE A 3 -19.67 -1.44 -10.56
N VAL A 4 -19.06 -1.73 -11.71
CA VAL A 4 -19.45 -1.20 -13.02
C VAL A 4 -20.85 -1.68 -13.43
N GLU A 5 -21.18 -2.96 -13.21
CA GLU A 5 -22.52 -3.49 -13.47
C GLU A 5 -23.58 -2.81 -12.59
N LYS A 6 -23.22 -2.42 -11.35
CA LYS A 6 -24.11 -1.64 -10.49
C LYS A 6 -24.33 -0.24 -11.01
N VAL A 7 -23.30 0.45 -11.49
CA VAL A 7 -23.42 1.78 -12.09
C VAL A 7 -24.28 1.74 -13.35
N ASP A 8 -24.03 0.78 -14.24
CA ASP A 8 -24.84 0.58 -15.44
C ASP A 8 -26.31 0.27 -15.11
N TYR A 9 -26.57 -0.56 -14.09
CA TYR A 9 -27.92 -0.83 -13.59
C TYR A 9 -28.60 0.43 -13.05
N ILE A 10 -27.91 1.25 -12.26
CA ILE A 10 -28.42 2.50 -11.70
C ILE A 10 -28.74 3.49 -12.82
N LEU A 11 -27.86 3.65 -13.81
CA LEU A 11 -28.07 4.53 -14.97
C LEU A 11 -29.24 4.07 -15.84
N ALA A 12 -29.38 2.75 -16.05
CA ALA A 12 -30.52 2.18 -16.79
C ALA A 12 -31.86 2.37 -16.07
N ASN A 13 -31.86 2.46 -14.73
CA ASN A 13 -33.06 2.61 -13.92
C ASN A 13 -33.23 4.04 -13.31
N LYS A 14 -32.52 5.04 -13.85
CA LYS A 14 -32.47 6.42 -13.33
C LYS A 14 -33.83 7.05 -13.05
N GLN A 15 -34.84 6.79 -13.89
CA GLN A 15 -36.20 7.31 -13.69
C GLN A 15 -36.92 6.66 -12.49
N LYS A 16 -36.71 5.36 -12.28
CA LYS A 16 -37.31 4.63 -11.14
C LYS A 16 -36.63 5.01 -9.81
N LEU A 17 -35.39 5.45 -9.86
CA LEU A 17 -34.59 5.81 -8.68
C LEU A 17 -34.63 7.30 -8.37
N ASN A 18 -35.41 8.09 -9.14
CA ASN A 18 -35.56 9.55 -8.96
C ASN A 18 -34.25 10.32 -8.83
N LEU A 19 -33.23 9.91 -9.61
CA LEU A 19 -31.92 10.54 -9.59
C LEU A 19 -31.97 11.95 -10.19
N THR A 20 -31.30 12.89 -9.52
CA THR A 20 -31.10 14.24 -10.03
C THR A 20 -30.13 14.26 -11.21
N GLU A 21 -30.21 15.29 -12.06
CA GLU A 21 -29.27 15.50 -13.17
C GLU A 21 -27.80 15.50 -12.70
N LYS A 22 -27.52 16.06 -11.51
CA LYS A 22 -26.18 16.08 -10.90
C LYS A 22 -25.69 14.69 -10.53
N GLU A 23 -26.55 13.84 -9.95
CA GLU A 23 -26.22 12.44 -9.63
C GLU A 23 -26.03 11.61 -10.89
N ILE A 24 -26.85 11.82 -11.92
CA ILE A 24 -26.67 11.18 -13.23
C ILE A 24 -25.35 11.60 -13.88
N GLN A 25 -24.98 12.87 -13.82
CA GLN A 25 -23.70 13.36 -14.33
C GLN A 25 -22.54 12.75 -13.55
N ASN A 26 -22.60 12.71 -12.22
CA ASN A 26 -21.58 12.07 -11.41
C ASN A 26 -21.44 10.58 -11.71
N LEU A 27 -22.56 9.85 -11.88
CA LEU A 27 -22.54 8.44 -12.27
C LEU A 27 -21.97 8.20 -13.67
N LYS A 28 -22.20 9.12 -14.60
CA LYS A 28 -21.60 9.07 -15.97
C LYS A 28 -20.09 9.30 -15.95
N LEU A 29 -19.54 9.99 -14.95
CA LEU A 29 -18.10 10.13 -14.75
C LEU A 29 -17.45 8.79 -14.33
N PHE A 30 -18.22 7.83 -13.81
CA PHE A 30 -17.82 6.46 -13.55
C PHE A 30 -18.00 5.54 -14.77
N ASN A 31 -17.81 6.05 -15.97
CA ASN A 31 -17.88 5.25 -17.19
C ASN A 31 -16.73 4.23 -17.23
N ARG A 32 -17.03 3.02 -17.69
CA ARG A 32 -16.14 1.85 -17.79
C ARG A 32 -14.79 2.18 -18.44
N GLU A 33 -14.78 2.97 -19.50
CA GLU A 33 -13.56 3.43 -20.17
C GLU A 33 -12.69 4.34 -19.28
N LYS A 34 -13.30 5.21 -18.48
CA LYS A 34 -12.56 6.08 -17.55
C LYS A 34 -12.00 5.34 -16.34
N LEU A 35 -12.70 4.34 -15.81
CA LEU A 35 -12.20 3.52 -14.69
C LEU A 35 -11.05 2.59 -15.12
N TYR A 36 -11.02 2.17 -16.38
CA TYR A 36 -9.94 1.35 -16.94
C TYR A 36 -8.84 2.17 -17.62
N ASN A 37 -9.11 3.45 -17.97
CA ASN A 37 -8.15 4.40 -18.50
C ASN A 37 -7.85 5.50 -17.49
N LEU A 38 -7.55 5.12 -16.23
CA LEU A 38 -6.89 6.04 -15.30
C LEU A 38 -5.51 6.33 -15.86
N THR A 39 -5.45 7.40 -16.63
CA THR A 39 -4.27 7.84 -17.32
C THR A 39 -3.26 8.44 -16.33
N TYR A 40 -2.06 8.65 -16.78
CA TYR A 40 -1.03 9.42 -16.08
C TYR A 40 -1.58 10.75 -15.51
N GLU A 41 -2.49 11.41 -16.24
CA GLU A 41 -3.17 12.65 -15.84
C GLU A 41 -3.92 12.54 -14.48
N GLU A 42 -4.56 11.41 -14.17
CA GLU A 42 -5.30 11.26 -12.90
C GLU A 42 -4.40 11.11 -11.67
N LYS A 43 -3.19 10.59 -11.84
CA LYS A 43 -2.19 10.54 -10.76
C LYS A 43 -1.68 11.94 -10.46
N GLU A 44 -1.40 12.73 -11.51
CA GLU A 44 -1.02 14.14 -11.38
C GLU A 44 -2.14 14.93 -10.70
N GLU A 45 -3.41 14.69 -11.06
CA GLU A 45 -4.56 15.30 -10.40
C GLU A 45 -4.61 15.00 -8.89
N MET A 46 -4.31 13.76 -8.47
CA MET A 46 -4.26 13.42 -7.04
C MET A 46 -3.13 14.16 -6.31
N ILE A 47 -1.97 14.27 -6.91
CA ILE A 47 -0.86 15.04 -6.34
C ILE A 47 -1.18 16.53 -6.34
N GLU A 48 -1.83 17.05 -7.39
CA GLU A 48 -2.30 18.43 -7.42
C GLU A 48 -3.31 18.73 -6.30
N VAL A 49 -4.22 17.81 -6.00
CA VAL A 49 -5.13 17.94 -4.84
C VAL A 49 -4.33 18.06 -3.54
N VAL A 50 -3.29 17.27 -3.33
CA VAL A 50 -2.41 17.39 -2.16
C VAL A 50 -1.78 18.79 -2.12
N GLU A 51 -1.26 19.29 -3.23
CA GLU A 51 -0.65 20.62 -3.30
C GLU A 51 -1.66 21.76 -3.08
N GLN A 52 -2.89 21.61 -3.55
CA GLN A 52 -3.95 22.57 -3.28
C GLN A 52 -4.36 22.56 -1.80
N LEU A 53 -4.49 21.39 -1.19
CA LEU A 53 -4.82 21.27 0.24
C LEU A 53 -3.73 21.90 1.12
N LYS A 54 -2.45 21.75 0.77
CA LYS A 54 -1.34 22.44 1.44
C LYS A 54 -1.46 23.97 1.40
N LYS A 55 -2.04 24.53 0.32
CA LYS A 55 -2.27 25.97 0.17
C LYS A 55 -3.49 26.46 0.94
N LEU A 56 -4.52 25.64 1.03
CA LEU A 56 -5.82 26.02 1.62
C LEU A 56 -5.89 25.80 3.13
N TYR A 57 -5.13 24.87 3.66
CA TYR A 57 -5.18 24.45 5.05
C TYR A 57 -3.80 24.50 5.71
N LYS A 58 -3.79 24.70 7.02
CA LYS A 58 -2.56 24.62 7.83
C LYS A 58 -2.20 23.13 8.04
N ILE A 59 -1.55 22.54 7.05
CA ILE A 59 -1.09 21.15 7.04
C ILE A 59 0.40 21.14 7.42
N ASP A 60 0.80 20.13 8.22
CA ASP A 60 2.23 19.80 8.39
C ASP A 60 2.73 19.14 7.10
N GLN A 61 3.40 19.90 6.26
CA GLN A 61 3.87 19.47 4.96
C GLN A 61 4.96 18.39 5.03
N THR A 62 5.55 18.19 6.20
CA THR A 62 6.55 17.14 6.43
C THR A 62 5.90 15.77 6.70
N LYS A 63 4.57 15.73 6.94
CA LYS A 63 3.81 14.56 7.36
C LYS A 63 2.67 14.24 6.40
N ILE A 64 3.01 14.01 5.14
CA ILE A 64 2.06 13.54 4.12
C ILE A 64 2.22 12.03 3.99
N TYR A 65 1.12 11.30 4.15
CA TYR A 65 1.10 9.85 4.10
C TYR A 65 0.11 9.36 3.07
N ALA A 66 0.36 8.18 2.49
CA ALA A 66 -0.62 7.49 1.67
C ALA A 66 -0.90 6.10 2.22
N SER A 67 -2.17 5.72 2.24
CA SER A 67 -2.56 4.35 2.53
C SER A 67 -3.75 3.95 1.68
N GLY A 68 -3.90 2.67 1.44
CA GLY A 68 -5.03 2.16 0.67
C GLY A 68 -5.15 0.65 0.74
N PHE A 69 -6.37 0.18 0.55
CA PHE A 69 -6.72 -1.22 0.50
C PHE A 69 -7.12 -1.61 -0.92
N SER A 70 -6.75 -2.80 -1.37
CA SER A 70 -7.10 -3.33 -2.69
C SER A 70 -6.63 -2.37 -3.82
N MET A 71 -7.52 -1.86 -4.65
CA MET A 71 -7.20 -0.88 -5.68
C MET A 71 -6.51 0.39 -5.10
N GLY A 72 -6.93 0.83 -3.90
CA GLY A 72 -6.26 1.92 -3.19
C GLY A 72 -4.84 1.56 -2.74
N GLY A 73 -4.60 0.31 -2.37
CA GLY A 73 -3.26 -0.20 -2.09
C GLY A 73 -2.38 -0.25 -3.33
N CYS A 74 -2.94 -0.65 -4.48
CA CYS A 74 -2.26 -0.58 -5.77
C CYS A 74 -1.87 0.87 -6.11
N LYS A 75 -2.79 1.82 -5.91
CA LYS A 75 -2.50 3.24 -6.13
C LYS A 75 -1.44 3.77 -5.16
N THR A 76 -1.41 3.25 -3.93
CA THR A 76 -0.35 3.58 -2.96
C THR A 76 1.03 3.12 -3.46
N TRP A 77 1.12 1.95 -4.11
CA TRP A 77 2.33 1.49 -4.76
C TRP A 77 2.72 2.35 -5.98
N ASP A 78 1.74 2.84 -6.77
CA ASP A 78 2.00 3.79 -7.86
C ASP A 78 2.73 5.03 -7.31
N PHE A 79 2.27 5.58 -6.17
CA PHE A 79 2.91 6.72 -5.53
C PHE A 79 4.34 6.45 -5.08
N VAL A 80 4.62 5.25 -4.59
CA VAL A 80 6.01 4.86 -4.24
C VAL A 80 6.91 4.85 -5.46
N GLN A 81 6.38 4.43 -6.61
CA GLN A 81 7.13 4.35 -7.85
C GLN A 81 7.34 5.70 -8.54
N GLU A 82 6.33 6.56 -8.52
CA GLU A 82 6.28 7.74 -9.38
C GLU A 82 6.40 9.08 -8.64
N TYR A 83 6.00 9.12 -7.35
CA TYR A 83 5.99 10.35 -6.55
C TYR A 83 6.59 10.15 -5.14
N PRO A 84 7.75 9.47 -5.03
CA PRO A 84 8.31 9.09 -3.72
C PRO A 84 8.62 10.28 -2.81
N GLU A 85 8.91 11.46 -3.39
CA GLU A 85 9.29 12.67 -2.66
C GLU A 85 8.12 13.32 -1.92
N VAL A 86 6.87 12.96 -2.27
CA VAL A 86 5.68 13.58 -1.69
C VAL A 86 5.39 13.00 -0.30
N PHE A 87 5.64 11.70 -0.11
CA PHE A 87 5.17 10.98 1.06
C PHE A 87 6.26 10.70 2.10
N ALA A 88 5.94 10.94 3.37
CA ALA A 88 6.82 10.62 4.49
C ALA A 88 6.80 9.12 4.84
N ALA A 89 5.69 8.43 4.62
CA ALA A 89 5.52 6.98 4.72
C ALA A 89 4.24 6.53 4.02
N VAL A 90 4.14 5.24 3.71
CA VAL A 90 2.97 4.67 3.05
C VAL A 90 2.55 3.33 3.65
N ALA A 91 1.27 2.97 3.46
CA ALA A 91 0.73 1.68 3.88
C ALA A 91 -0.18 1.06 2.82
N PRO A 92 0.37 0.38 1.79
CA PRO A 92 -0.42 -0.45 0.87
C PRO A 92 -0.92 -1.70 1.57
N MET A 93 -2.20 -2.06 1.37
CA MET A 93 -2.84 -3.20 2.01
C MET A 93 -3.56 -4.06 0.98
N ASP A 94 -3.33 -5.39 1.05
CA ASP A 94 -3.96 -6.42 0.21
C ASP A 94 -3.93 -6.05 -1.29
N ALA A 95 -2.78 -5.60 -1.77
CA ALA A 95 -2.63 -5.10 -3.13
C ALA A 95 -1.22 -5.34 -3.67
N THR A 96 -1.16 -5.86 -4.88
CA THR A 96 0.10 -6.03 -5.61
C THR A 96 -0.12 -6.01 -7.12
N PHE A 97 0.93 -5.68 -7.85
CA PHE A 97 1.05 -5.77 -9.31
C PHE A 97 2.54 -5.77 -9.69
N ASP A 98 2.88 -5.95 -10.93
CA ASP A 98 4.28 -6.05 -11.35
C ASP A 98 5.04 -4.75 -11.09
N VAL A 99 6.28 -4.87 -10.61
CA VAL A 99 7.17 -3.71 -10.42
C VAL A 99 7.49 -3.08 -11.78
N GLY A 100 7.43 -1.76 -11.87
CA GLY A 100 7.60 -1.02 -13.11
C GLY A 100 6.30 -0.83 -13.91
N GLN A 101 5.20 -1.39 -13.43
CA GLN A 101 3.87 -1.17 -14.00
C GLN A 101 2.99 -0.38 -13.03
N ASN A 102 1.94 0.22 -13.54
CA ASN A 102 0.86 0.78 -12.74
C ASN A 102 -0.22 -0.29 -12.48
N VAL A 103 -1.23 0.08 -11.70
CA VAL A 103 -2.35 -0.80 -11.32
C VAL A 103 -3.12 -1.41 -12.52
N TYR A 104 -2.98 -0.83 -13.71
CA TYR A 104 -3.61 -1.30 -14.95
C TYR A 104 -2.69 -2.15 -15.83
N GLY A 105 -1.47 -2.48 -15.36
CA GLY A 105 -0.49 -3.25 -16.11
C GLY A 105 0.22 -2.45 -17.22
N GLN A 106 0.13 -1.11 -17.19
CA GLN A 106 0.85 -0.25 -18.10
C GLN A 106 2.23 0.08 -17.51
N GLU A 107 3.26 0.11 -18.35
CA GLU A 107 4.60 0.50 -17.92
C GLU A 107 4.62 1.95 -17.41
N VAL A 108 5.34 2.19 -16.33
CA VAL A 108 5.56 3.52 -15.77
C VAL A 108 6.44 4.34 -16.72
N VAL A 109 5.92 5.46 -17.16
CA VAL A 109 6.62 6.36 -18.10
C VAL A 109 7.70 7.14 -17.36
N GLY A 110 8.91 7.14 -17.89
CA GLY A 110 10.04 7.88 -17.29
C GLY A 110 10.86 7.08 -16.28
N GLY A 111 10.48 5.82 -16.02
CA GLY A 111 11.15 4.96 -15.04
C GLY A 111 10.52 5.04 -13.65
N ILE A 112 10.92 4.14 -12.79
CA ILE A 112 10.43 4.06 -11.41
C ILE A 112 11.47 4.60 -10.42
N ASN A 113 11.02 4.93 -9.21
CA ASN A 113 11.88 5.24 -8.09
C ASN A 113 12.89 4.09 -7.82
N GLU A 114 14.18 4.38 -7.79
CA GLU A 114 15.23 3.40 -7.50
C GLU A 114 16.04 3.71 -6.23
N ASP A 115 16.00 4.96 -5.75
CA ASP A 115 16.92 5.45 -4.72
C ASP A 115 16.30 6.39 -3.68
N VAL A 116 15.07 6.88 -3.89
CA VAL A 116 14.38 7.69 -2.90
C VAL A 116 13.68 6.79 -1.89
N SER A 117 14.15 6.81 -0.65
CA SER A 117 13.55 6.02 0.44
C SER A 117 12.13 6.49 0.76
N VAL A 118 11.23 5.50 0.89
CA VAL A 118 9.86 5.66 1.37
C VAL A 118 9.58 4.56 2.39
N PRO A 119 9.38 4.86 3.67
CA PRO A 119 8.98 3.88 4.67
C PRO A 119 7.66 3.21 4.32
N ILE A 120 7.62 1.88 4.38
CA ILE A 120 6.49 1.07 3.88
C ILE A 120 6.01 0.09 4.96
N PHE A 121 4.71 0.15 5.26
CA PHE A 121 4.00 -0.88 5.99
C PHE A 121 3.11 -1.66 5.00
N TYR A 122 3.58 -2.80 4.52
CA TYR A 122 2.85 -3.63 3.56
C TYR A 122 2.13 -4.77 4.28
N ALA A 123 0.81 -4.80 4.20
CA ALA A 123 -0.01 -5.78 4.89
C ALA A 123 -0.94 -6.56 3.97
N GLY A 124 -1.24 -7.81 4.35
CA GLY A 124 -2.22 -8.62 3.63
C GLY A 124 -2.75 -9.80 4.45
N GLY A 125 -3.92 -10.31 4.07
CA GLY A 125 -4.57 -11.47 4.66
C GLY A 125 -3.96 -12.78 4.18
N GLU A 126 -3.70 -13.74 5.08
CA GLU A 126 -3.08 -15.03 4.74
C GLU A 126 -4.00 -15.94 3.91
N THR A 127 -5.30 -15.69 3.90
CA THR A 127 -6.29 -16.47 3.16
C THR A 127 -6.95 -15.68 2.02
N THR A 128 -6.28 -14.64 1.52
CA THR A 128 -6.76 -13.86 0.38
C THR A 128 -6.96 -14.77 -0.83
N PRO A 129 -8.18 -14.80 -1.42
CA PRO A 129 -8.50 -15.79 -2.44
C PRO A 129 -7.94 -15.47 -3.84
N LEU A 130 -7.43 -14.26 -4.06
CA LEU A 130 -6.89 -13.84 -5.34
C LEU A 130 -5.43 -14.32 -5.46
N PRO A 131 -5.06 -15.05 -6.55
CA PRO A 131 -3.70 -15.59 -6.70
C PRO A 131 -2.60 -14.52 -6.72
N GLU A 132 -2.97 -13.29 -7.07
CA GLU A 132 -2.06 -12.15 -7.10
C GLU A 132 -1.83 -11.53 -5.72
N LEU A 133 -2.55 -11.95 -4.66
CA LEU A 133 -2.54 -11.32 -3.35
C LEU A 133 -2.46 -12.35 -2.23
N PRO A 134 -1.75 -11.99 -1.16
CA PRO A 134 -0.51 -11.23 -1.14
C PRO A 134 0.73 -12.12 -1.23
N PHE A 135 0.72 -13.35 -0.72
CA PHE A 135 1.90 -14.16 -0.47
C PHE A 135 2.06 -15.35 -1.42
N GLN A 136 1.19 -15.47 -2.41
CA GLN A 136 1.13 -16.60 -3.34
C GLN A 136 1.45 -16.22 -4.78
N ALA A 137 2.04 -15.04 -4.99
CA ALA A 137 2.41 -14.56 -6.31
C ALA A 137 3.83 -14.02 -6.34
N GLN A 138 4.60 -14.35 -7.38
CA GLN A 138 5.97 -13.84 -7.55
C GLN A 138 6.00 -12.31 -7.54
N LYS A 139 5.04 -11.64 -8.17
CA LYS A 139 4.95 -10.17 -8.18
C LYS A 139 4.85 -9.55 -6.77
N CYS A 140 4.26 -10.25 -5.79
CA CYS A 140 4.26 -9.81 -4.40
C CYS A 140 5.67 -9.86 -3.79
N LEU A 141 6.41 -10.94 -4.04
CA LEU A 141 7.80 -11.10 -3.59
C LEU A 141 8.71 -10.05 -4.26
N ASP A 142 8.53 -9.81 -5.55
CA ASP A 142 9.26 -8.78 -6.29
C ASP A 142 8.96 -7.37 -5.74
N ARG A 143 7.73 -7.12 -5.32
CA ARG A 143 7.33 -5.85 -4.68
C ARG A 143 8.00 -5.67 -3.31
N MET A 144 8.13 -6.74 -2.53
CA MET A 144 8.88 -6.71 -1.27
C MET A 144 10.37 -6.50 -1.50
N ALA A 145 10.95 -7.16 -2.50
CA ALA A 145 12.34 -6.95 -2.90
C ALA A 145 12.59 -5.49 -3.30
N TYR A 146 11.68 -4.91 -4.08
CA TYR A 146 11.71 -3.51 -4.47
C TYR A 146 11.66 -2.57 -3.24
N ALA A 147 10.73 -2.81 -2.30
CA ALA A 147 10.61 -2.01 -1.08
C ALA A 147 11.89 -2.05 -0.22
N LEU A 148 12.49 -3.22 -0.07
CA LEU A 148 13.76 -3.36 0.66
C LEU A 148 14.91 -2.67 -0.05
N LYS A 149 14.96 -2.73 -1.40
CA LYS A 149 16.00 -2.07 -2.22
C LYS A 149 15.97 -0.54 -2.02
N ILE A 150 14.84 0.11 -2.25
CA ILE A 150 14.73 1.59 -2.18
C ILE A 150 14.96 2.13 -0.77
N ASN A 151 14.74 1.31 0.25
CA ASN A 151 14.95 1.68 1.66
C ASN A 151 16.32 1.26 2.19
N ASN A 152 17.23 0.80 1.34
CA ASN A 152 18.58 0.36 1.72
C ASN A 152 18.57 -0.67 2.85
N ALA A 153 17.64 -1.62 2.82
CA ALA A 153 17.56 -2.68 3.81
C ALA A 153 18.83 -3.52 3.82
N THR A 154 19.25 -3.99 5.01
CA THR A 154 20.42 -4.87 5.16
C THR A 154 20.14 -6.29 4.67
N ALA A 155 18.88 -6.72 4.73
CA ALA A 155 18.43 -8.01 4.23
C ALA A 155 18.51 -8.04 2.69
N LYS A 156 19.10 -9.11 2.16
CA LYS A 156 19.04 -9.43 0.74
C LYS A 156 17.80 -10.26 0.46
N TYR A 157 16.95 -9.78 -0.42
CA TYR A 157 15.71 -10.44 -0.77
C TYR A 157 15.83 -11.02 -2.20
N ASP A 158 16.11 -12.31 -2.28
CA ASP A 158 16.16 -13.10 -3.52
C ASP A 158 15.24 -14.32 -3.34
N VAL A 159 13.96 -14.05 -3.19
CA VAL A 159 12.94 -15.06 -2.87
C VAL A 159 12.14 -15.39 -4.13
N LYS A 160 12.04 -16.69 -4.43
CA LYS A 160 11.28 -17.20 -5.57
C LYS A 160 10.12 -18.04 -5.10
N LEU A 161 8.96 -17.84 -5.70
CA LEU A 161 7.76 -18.60 -5.35
C LEU A 161 7.92 -20.10 -5.63
N GLU A 162 8.67 -20.47 -6.66
CA GLU A 162 8.99 -21.86 -7.00
C GLU A 162 9.69 -22.61 -5.86
N ASP A 163 10.41 -21.89 -4.98
CA ASP A 163 11.11 -22.44 -3.83
C ASP A 163 10.29 -22.48 -2.54
N ALA A 164 9.02 -22.14 -2.59
CA ALA A 164 8.16 -21.94 -1.40
C ALA A 164 8.14 -23.15 -0.44
N ALA A 165 8.28 -24.37 -0.95
CA ALA A 165 8.37 -25.59 -0.14
C ALA A 165 9.56 -25.56 0.83
N ASN A 166 10.66 -24.89 0.44
CA ASN A 166 11.91 -24.80 1.18
C ASN A 166 12.03 -23.52 2.03
N TRP A 167 11.09 -22.59 1.93
CA TRP A 167 11.16 -21.36 2.70
C TRP A 167 11.18 -21.60 4.20
N LYS A 168 12.05 -20.89 4.90
CA LYS A 168 12.09 -20.86 6.36
C LYS A 168 10.85 -20.12 6.89
N ASN A 169 10.66 -18.91 6.48
CA ASN A 169 9.41 -18.18 6.69
C ASN A 169 8.41 -18.57 5.60
N LYS A 170 7.30 -19.21 5.98
CA LYS A 170 6.33 -19.78 5.02
C LYS A 170 5.46 -18.73 4.33
N ILE A 171 5.53 -17.48 4.75
CA ILE A 171 4.75 -16.38 4.18
C ILE A 171 5.63 -15.50 3.28
N TRP A 172 6.78 -15.06 3.80
CA TRP A 172 7.64 -14.08 3.14
C TRP A 172 8.92 -14.66 2.53
N GLY A 173 9.19 -15.92 2.78
CA GLY A 173 10.42 -16.60 2.36
C GLY A 173 11.62 -16.32 3.25
N ILE A 174 11.71 -15.14 3.86
CA ILE A 174 12.75 -14.76 4.82
C ILE A 174 12.14 -14.24 6.11
N ASP A 175 12.88 -14.36 7.22
CA ASP A 175 12.53 -13.70 8.48
C ASP A 175 13.00 -12.24 8.42
N GLY A 176 12.24 -11.34 9.07
CA GLY A 176 12.73 -10.00 9.38
C GLY A 176 13.85 -10.00 10.41
N ASP A 177 14.48 -8.85 10.61
CA ASP A 177 15.41 -8.66 11.75
C ASP A 177 14.68 -8.80 13.09
N PHE A 178 13.39 -8.47 13.12
CA PHE A 178 12.50 -8.64 14.26
C PHE A 178 11.13 -9.14 13.81
N THR A 179 10.55 -10.07 14.56
CA THR A 179 9.17 -10.51 14.39
C THR A 179 8.34 -10.06 15.59
N ILE A 180 7.24 -9.36 15.32
CA ILE A 180 6.28 -8.93 16.35
C ILE A 180 4.92 -9.53 16.00
N LYS A 181 4.23 -10.03 17.03
CA LYS A 181 2.87 -10.55 16.89
C LYS A 181 1.95 -9.83 17.85
N THR A 182 0.81 -9.39 17.32
CA THR A 182 -0.30 -8.85 18.12
C THR A 182 -1.57 -9.62 17.81
N PHE A 183 -2.53 -9.58 18.70
CA PHE A 183 -3.75 -10.34 18.57
C PHE A 183 -4.97 -9.43 18.46
N ASP A 184 -5.70 -9.55 17.39
CA ASP A 184 -6.99 -8.90 17.21
C ASP A 184 -8.10 -9.73 17.87
N ASN A 185 -8.48 -9.34 19.08
CA ASN A 185 -9.54 -10.00 19.83
C ASN A 185 -10.91 -9.93 19.14
N SER A 186 -11.16 -8.88 18.36
CA SER A 186 -12.44 -8.69 17.68
C SER A 186 -12.67 -9.68 16.52
N ARG A 187 -11.59 -10.21 15.99
CA ARG A 187 -11.59 -11.09 14.81
C ARG A 187 -10.95 -12.47 15.07
N ASN A 188 -10.43 -12.68 16.28
CA ASN A 188 -9.69 -13.90 16.64
C ASN A 188 -8.55 -14.20 15.66
N ALA A 189 -7.79 -13.17 15.30
CA ALA A 189 -6.73 -13.23 14.30
C ALA A 189 -5.41 -12.69 14.84
N THR A 190 -4.29 -13.23 14.35
CA THR A 190 -2.95 -12.75 14.69
C THR A 190 -2.41 -11.90 13.56
N LEU A 191 -1.99 -10.68 13.86
CA LEU A 191 -1.17 -9.85 13.00
C LEU A 191 0.31 -10.19 13.29
N THR A 192 0.99 -10.74 12.31
CA THR A 192 2.43 -11.03 12.37
C THR A 192 3.16 -10.00 11.52
N MET A 193 4.08 -9.27 12.11
CA MET A 193 4.86 -8.22 11.47
C MET A 193 6.33 -8.61 11.43
N GLU A 194 6.92 -8.62 10.23
CA GLU A 194 8.34 -8.79 9.99
C GLU A 194 8.97 -7.42 9.73
N LEU A 195 9.87 -6.99 10.60
CA LEU A 195 10.51 -5.69 10.57
C LEU A 195 11.92 -5.81 10.01
N PHE A 196 12.26 -4.97 9.05
CA PHE A 196 13.57 -5.01 8.37
C PHE A 196 14.34 -3.71 8.62
N LYS A 197 15.58 -3.88 9.08
CA LYS A 197 16.52 -2.78 9.27
C LYS A 197 17.14 -2.33 7.95
N ASN A 198 17.42 -1.04 7.87
CA ASN A 198 18.28 -0.49 6.83
C ASN A 198 19.75 -0.34 7.30
N ASN A 199 20.61 0.18 6.44
CA ASN A 199 22.02 0.39 6.70
C ASN A 199 22.32 1.39 7.85
N GLU A 200 21.31 2.16 8.29
CA GLU A 200 21.41 3.11 9.41
C GLU A 200 20.84 2.53 10.73
N ASP A 201 20.59 1.23 10.81
CA ASP A 201 19.92 0.54 11.94
C ASP A 201 18.50 1.07 12.24
N LYS A 202 17.81 1.61 11.23
CA LYS A 202 16.42 2.09 11.29
C LYS A 202 15.46 1.09 10.65
N ILE A 203 14.20 1.10 11.06
CA ILE A 203 13.14 0.26 10.47
C ILE A 203 12.35 1.11 9.47
N TYR A 204 12.52 0.84 8.17
CA TYR A 204 11.78 1.48 7.09
C TYR A 204 10.83 0.52 6.37
N ASN A 205 10.91 -0.77 6.63
CA ASN A 205 10.01 -1.77 6.04
C ASN A 205 9.40 -2.65 7.11
N ILE A 206 8.08 -2.80 7.08
CA ILE A 206 7.32 -3.80 7.80
C ILE A 206 6.47 -4.56 6.79
N PHE A 207 6.60 -5.90 6.79
CA PHE A 207 5.70 -6.79 6.07
C PHE A 207 4.83 -7.51 7.09
N ALA A 208 3.52 -7.37 6.93
CA ALA A 208 2.55 -7.83 7.92
C ALA A 208 1.56 -8.83 7.31
N SER A 209 1.35 -9.95 7.96
CA SER A 209 0.34 -10.93 7.60
C SER A 209 -0.72 -11.06 8.68
N ILE A 210 -1.97 -11.24 8.28
CA ILE A 210 -3.08 -11.41 9.20
C ILE A 210 -3.65 -12.82 9.01
N SER A 211 -3.56 -13.65 10.07
CA SER A 211 -4.14 -14.99 10.06
C SER A 211 -5.67 -14.94 9.90
N GLU A 212 -6.26 -15.98 9.32
CA GLU A 212 -7.72 -16.09 9.16
C GLU A 212 -8.38 -14.88 8.47
N GLN A 213 -7.61 -14.12 7.68
CA GLN A 213 -8.12 -13.00 6.91
C GLN A 213 -7.98 -13.27 5.42
N GLY A 214 -9.07 -13.07 4.69
CA GLY A 214 -9.08 -12.98 3.24
C GLY A 214 -8.85 -11.54 2.78
N HIS A 215 -9.39 -11.18 1.62
CA HIS A 215 -9.32 -9.83 1.06
C HIS A 215 -10.19 -8.86 1.86
N ASP A 216 -9.65 -8.32 2.92
CA ASP A 216 -10.33 -7.47 3.90
C ASP A 216 -9.36 -6.41 4.46
N CYS A 217 -9.91 -5.33 5.03
CA CYS A 217 -9.16 -4.28 5.71
C CYS A 217 -9.73 -4.10 7.12
N ARG A 218 -8.89 -4.27 8.13
CA ARG A 218 -9.32 -4.29 9.54
C ARG A 218 -8.70 -3.15 10.33
N GLU A 219 -9.48 -2.66 11.30
CA GLU A 219 -9.08 -1.56 12.18
C GLU A 219 -7.74 -1.84 12.86
N HIS A 220 -7.57 -3.03 13.44
CA HIS A 220 -6.33 -3.43 14.10
C HIS A 220 -5.08 -3.28 13.21
N THR A 221 -5.17 -3.68 11.94
CA THR A 221 -4.08 -3.51 10.98
C THR A 221 -3.87 -2.03 10.62
N CYS A 222 -4.97 -1.28 10.47
CA CYS A 222 -4.90 0.15 10.16
C CYS A 222 -4.27 0.95 11.31
N GLU A 223 -4.54 0.60 12.57
CA GLU A 223 -3.91 1.21 13.74
C GLU A 223 -2.40 1.00 13.75
N HIS A 224 -1.92 -0.23 13.51
CA HIS A 224 -0.50 -0.52 13.43
C HIS A 224 0.16 0.22 12.26
N ALA A 225 -0.50 0.25 11.09
CA ALA A 225 -0.03 1.03 9.94
C ALA A 225 0.08 2.52 10.26
N TRP A 226 -0.92 3.08 10.93
CA TRP A 226 -0.89 4.48 11.37
C TRP A 226 0.21 4.73 12.41
N HIS A 227 0.35 3.86 13.42
CA HIS A 227 1.41 3.98 14.42
C HIS A 227 2.79 3.94 13.77
N PHE A 228 2.99 3.11 12.74
CA PHE A 228 4.22 3.10 11.96
C PHE A 228 4.42 4.40 11.17
N MET A 229 3.46 4.75 10.30
CA MET A 229 3.60 5.92 9.42
C MET A 229 3.85 7.22 10.18
N ASN A 230 3.17 7.42 11.31
CA ASN A 230 3.27 8.64 12.11
C ASN A 230 4.65 8.85 12.78
N GLU A 231 5.53 7.84 12.74
CA GLU A 231 6.92 7.96 13.22
C GLU A 231 7.85 8.64 12.22
N PHE A 232 7.35 8.97 11.03
CA PHE A 232 8.18 9.53 9.96
C PHE A 232 7.76 10.95 9.58
N SER A 233 8.75 11.70 9.13
CA SER A 233 8.59 12.99 8.46
C SER A 233 9.52 13.05 7.25
N ARG A 234 9.15 13.79 6.21
CA ARG A 234 10.04 14.09 5.09
C ARG A 234 10.43 15.56 5.15
N VAL A 235 11.70 15.83 5.41
CA VAL A 235 12.26 17.18 5.55
C VAL A 235 13.38 17.35 4.53
N ASP A 236 13.28 18.34 3.67
CA ASP A 236 14.26 18.61 2.60
C ASP A 236 14.61 17.35 1.77
N GLY A 237 13.58 16.58 1.41
CA GLY A 237 13.69 15.34 0.63
C GLY A 237 14.17 14.11 1.44
N LYS A 238 14.53 14.25 2.70
CA LYS A 238 15.06 13.17 3.55
C LYS A 238 14.01 12.65 4.52
N ILE A 239 14.03 11.35 4.75
CA ILE A 239 13.21 10.72 5.79
C ILE A 239 13.87 10.92 7.16
N ILE A 240 13.10 11.45 8.09
CA ILE A 240 13.42 11.57 9.51
C ILE A 240 12.54 10.63 10.29
N GLY A 241 13.11 9.88 11.24
CA GLY A 241 12.38 8.86 12.03
C GLY A 241 12.85 7.45 11.76
N GLY A 242 12.05 6.47 12.16
CA GLY A 242 12.35 5.05 11.97
C GLY A 242 13.31 4.46 13.00
N GLU A 243 13.55 5.14 14.13
CA GLU A 243 14.38 4.62 15.22
C GLU A 243 13.84 3.28 15.67
N LYS A 244 14.67 2.25 15.56
CA LYS A 244 14.34 0.84 15.76
C LYS A 244 13.56 0.58 17.05
N ASP A 245 14.06 1.04 18.20
CA ASP A 245 13.46 0.77 19.49
C ASP A 245 12.08 1.43 19.63
N LYS A 246 11.90 2.59 19.00
CA LYS A 246 10.63 3.32 18.98
C LYS A 246 9.59 2.59 18.11
N ILE A 247 9.99 2.16 16.92
CA ILE A 247 9.12 1.37 16.03
C ILE A 247 8.72 0.07 16.72
N ILE A 248 9.69 -0.67 17.30
CA ILE A 248 9.40 -1.93 18.00
C ILE A 248 8.41 -1.71 19.16
N ALA A 249 8.58 -0.64 19.93
CA ALA A 249 7.65 -0.33 21.03
C ALA A 249 6.23 -0.04 20.52
N LYS A 250 6.12 0.72 19.43
CA LYS A 250 4.84 1.05 18.80
C LYS A 250 4.12 -0.16 18.20
N MET A 251 4.89 -1.11 17.62
CA MET A 251 4.29 -2.31 17.02
C MET A 251 3.85 -3.34 18.06
N LYS A 252 4.24 -3.17 19.32
CA LYS A 252 3.80 -4.02 20.45
C LYS A 252 2.59 -3.46 21.21
N SER A 253 2.23 -2.21 20.97
CA SER A 253 1.08 -1.55 21.59
C SER A 253 -0.21 -1.84 20.85
#